data_386e473cdb762cc53138b544613eb7d0
#
_entry.id   386e473cdb762cc53138b544613eb7d0
#
_cell.length_a   1.000
_cell.length_b   1.000
_cell.length_c   1.000
_cell.angle_alpha   90.00
_cell.angle_beta   90.00
_cell.angle_gamma   90.00
#
_symmetry.space_group_name_H-M   'P 1'
#
loop_
_entity.id
_entity.type
_entity.pdbx_description
1 polymer ?
#
loop_
_entity_poly.entity_id
_entity_poly.type
_entity_poly.pdbx_seq_one_letter_code
_entity_poly.pdbx_strand_id
1 'polypeptide(L)'
;MDIRKLLLNKVTAFVLVILLAVSAYSFWHKNQQPATAERYKSERLATGNITQTVSANGTLNPVVLVSVGTQVSGTVKKLYADYNDRVKQGQVLMELDDSLFQAQVKQSEANVSSAEASLTLAAANAMRTRDLFAQEYVSKQDLDQAEEAVKAAQAQLELSKAQLQKDRTNLSYTVIRSPVSGVVVDRQIDVGQTVAASFQTPTLFKIAQDLRHMQIDSSFAEADVGNIREAQAVRFTVDAFPARSFHLCALSPG
;
A
#
# COMPACT_ATOMS: atom_id res chain seq x y z
N MET A 1 80.16 52.44 -78.68
CA MET A 1 78.83 51.87 -78.85
C MET A 1 78.51 51.01 -77.62
N ASP A 2 77.55 51.44 -76.87
CA ASP A 2 77.43 51.19 -75.42
C ASP A 2 76.95 49.79 -75.02
N ILE A 3 77.87 49.02 -74.53
CA ILE A 3 77.57 47.65 -73.92
C ILE A 3 76.75 47.84 -72.62
N ARG A 4 76.83 49.03 -71.98
CA ARG A 4 76.03 49.33 -70.75
C ARG A 4 74.53 49.45 -70.99
N LYS A 5 74.04 49.93 -72.13
CA LYS A 5 72.65 50.00 -72.45
C LYS A 5 72.00 48.65 -72.75
N LEU A 6 72.81 47.70 -73.30
CA LEU A 6 72.29 46.37 -73.62
C LEU A 6 72.16 45.47 -72.39
N LEU A 7 73.00 45.67 -71.38
CA LEU A 7 72.91 44.94 -70.09
C LEU A 7 71.75 45.50 -69.22
N LEU A 8 71.56 46.78 -69.26
CA LEU A 8 70.45 47.38 -68.50
C LEU A 8 69.06 46.92 -69.02
N ASN A 9 68.95 46.78 -70.34
CA ASN A 9 67.74 46.33 -70.99
C ASN A 9 67.40 44.81 -70.69
N LYS A 10 68.48 43.97 -70.50
CA LYS A 10 68.25 42.57 -70.13
C LYS A 10 67.91 42.39 -68.66
N VAL A 11 68.49 43.21 -67.75
CA VAL A 11 68.18 43.19 -66.32
C VAL A 11 66.79 43.72 -66.07
N THR A 12 66.38 44.80 -66.76
CA THR A 12 64.98 45.30 -66.64
C THR A 12 63.94 44.33 -67.17
N ALA A 13 64.27 43.64 -68.30
CA ALA A 13 63.35 42.60 -68.83
C ALA A 13 63.23 41.41 -67.84
N PHE A 14 64.36 41.02 -67.18
CA PHE A 14 64.30 39.91 -66.19
C PHE A 14 63.52 40.27 -64.94
N VAL A 15 63.64 41.51 -64.43
CA VAL A 15 62.87 42.03 -63.31
C VAL A 15 61.37 42.06 -63.65
N LEU A 16 61.03 42.46 -64.89
CA LEU A 16 59.63 42.53 -65.34
C LEU A 16 58.99 41.13 -65.44
N VAL A 17 59.77 40.12 -65.89
CA VAL A 17 59.30 38.72 -65.94
C VAL A 17 59.11 38.17 -64.53
N ILE A 18 60.00 38.50 -63.57
CA ILE A 18 59.84 38.07 -62.17
C ILE A 18 58.60 38.73 -61.57
N LEU A 19 58.36 40.02 -61.82
CA LEU A 19 57.16 40.70 -61.33
C LEU A 19 55.86 40.11 -61.89
N LEU A 20 55.88 39.77 -63.18
CA LEU A 20 54.73 39.08 -63.82
C LEU A 20 54.52 37.69 -63.26
N ALA A 21 55.61 36.92 -63.01
CA ALA A 21 55.52 35.60 -62.42
C ALA A 21 54.99 35.65 -61.00
N VAL A 22 55.46 36.60 -60.16
CA VAL A 22 54.97 36.80 -58.78
C VAL A 22 53.49 37.27 -58.81
N SER A 23 53.13 38.16 -59.73
CA SER A 23 51.75 38.60 -59.90
C SER A 23 50.82 37.44 -60.32
N ALA A 24 51.26 36.64 -61.30
CA ALA A 24 50.50 35.48 -61.73
C ALA A 24 50.37 34.39 -60.62
N TYR A 25 51.48 34.20 -59.86
CA TYR A 25 51.44 33.27 -58.71
C TYR A 25 50.53 33.78 -57.61
N SER A 26 50.56 35.07 -57.26
CA SER A 26 49.71 35.62 -56.25
C SER A 26 48.24 35.64 -56.68
N PHE A 27 47.94 35.88 -57.99
CA PHE A 27 46.61 35.78 -58.56
C PHE A 27 46.08 34.33 -58.53
N TRP A 28 46.93 33.37 -58.89
CA TRP A 28 46.57 31.95 -58.88
C TRP A 28 46.37 31.46 -57.43
N HIS A 29 47.24 31.83 -56.49
CA HIS A 29 47.10 31.50 -55.07
C HIS A 29 45.86 32.12 -54.42
N LYS A 30 45.50 33.35 -54.83
CA LYS A 30 44.31 34.05 -54.34
C LYS A 30 43.00 33.41 -54.86
N ASN A 31 43.08 32.84 -56.07
CA ASN A 31 41.95 32.17 -56.70
C ASN A 31 41.75 30.70 -56.25
N GLN A 32 42.77 30.14 -55.56
CA GLN A 32 42.68 28.78 -54.94
C GLN A 32 42.15 28.81 -53.49
N GLN A 33 41.78 29.98 -52.96
CA GLN A 33 41.10 29.97 -51.66
C GLN A 33 39.73 29.30 -51.85
N PRO A 34 39.45 28.17 -51.19
CA PRO A 34 38.17 27.51 -51.30
C PRO A 34 37.08 28.46 -50.88
N ALA A 35 36.10 28.59 -51.73
CA ALA A 35 34.94 29.48 -51.48
C ALA A 35 34.36 29.16 -50.10
N THR A 36 34.10 30.20 -49.34
CA THR A 36 33.56 30.15 -47.98
C THR A 36 32.26 29.32 -47.87
N ALA A 37 31.80 28.74 -48.96
CA ALA A 37 30.58 27.91 -49.06
C ALA A 37 30.66 26.59 -48.32
N GLU A 38 31.88 26.04 -48.04
CA GLU A 38 32.02 24.77 -47.29
C GLU A 38 32.02 24.92 -45.77
N ARG A 39 32.01 26.16 -45.27
CA ARG A 39 31.97 26.38 -43.81
C ARG A 39 30.60 26.20 -43.17
N TYR A 40 29.55 26.12 -43.93
CA TYR A 40 28.19 25.99 -43.43
C TYR A 40 27.55 24.71 -43.99
N LYS A 41 27.25 23.76 -43.09
CA LYS A 41 26.46 22.59 -43.43
C LYS A 41 25.01 23.02 -43.42
N SER A 42 24.38 23.17 -44.55
CA SER A 42 22.95 23.46 -44.65
C SER A 42 22.16 22.15 -44.75
N GLU A 43 21.19 22.00 -43.89
CA GLU A 43 20.27 20.86 -43.86
C GLU A 43 18.84 21.38 -44.09
N ARG A 44 18.05 20.67 -44.84
CA ARG A 44 16.66 21.06 -45.05
C ARG A 44 15.88 20.87 -43.78
N LEU A 45 15.13 21.89 -43.36
CA LEU A 45 14.17 21.79 -42.26
C LEU A 45 13.11 20.73 -42.63
N ALA A 46 13.02 19.70 -41.82
CA ALA A 46 11.97 18.70 -41.89
C ALA A 46 11.07 18.83 -40.66
N THR A 47 9.77 18.75 -40.85
CA THR A 47 8.81 18.63 -39.77
C THR A 47 8.77 17.19 -39.31
N GLY A 48 8.89 16.94 -38.02
CA GLY A 48 8.81 15.61 -37.40
C GLY A 48 8.02 15.65 -36.11
N ASN A 49 7.49 14.53 -35.70
CA ASN A 49 6.83 14.42 -34.40
C ASN A 49 7.89 14.30 -33.30
N ILE A 50 7.77 15.15 -32.29
CA ILE A 50 8.58 15.05 -31.07
C ILE A 50 7.73 14.33 -30.02
N THR A 51 8.21 13.19 -29.56
CA THR A 51 7.56 12.47 -28.47
C THR A 51 8.32 12.79 -27.18
N GLN A 52 7.65 13.45 -26.27
CA GLN A 52 8.16 13.67 -24.91
C GLN A 52 7.75 12.46 -24.06
N THR A 53 8.73 11.82 -23.43
CA THR A 53 8.49 10.70 -22.52
C THR A 53 8.86 11.10 -21.10
N VAL A 54 8.00 10.77 -20.16
CA VAL A 54 8.26 10.90 -18.72
C VAL A 54 8.52 9.51 -18.18
N SER A 55 9.60 9.36 -17.41
CA SER A 55 9.97 8.09 -16.78
C SER A 55 9.82 8.20 -15.27
N ALA A 56 9.24 7.19 -14.64
CA ALA A 56 9.11 7.11 -13.21
C ALA A 56 9.32 5.68 -12.72
N ASN A 57 9.72 5.55 -11.47
CA ASN A 57 9.75 4.27 -10.79
C ASN A 57 8.44 4.10 -10.01
N GLY A 58 7.96 2.87 -9.92
CA GLY A 58 6.73 2.57 -9.21
C GLY A 58 6.77 1.19 -8.56
N THR A 59 5.82 0.96 -7.67
CA THR A 59 5.59 -0.34 -7.03
C THR A 59 4.31 -0.96 -7.57
N LEU A 60 4.36 -2.25 -7.86
CA LEU A 60 3.21 -3.02 -8.32
C LEU A 60 2.48 -3.58 -7.10
N ASN A 61 1.26 -3.10 -6.85
CA ASN A 61 0.43 -3.49 -5.72
C ASN A 61 -0.90 -4.09 -6.18
N PRO A 62 -1.48 -5.05 -5.42
CA PRO A 62 -2.85 -5.48 -5.66
C PRO A 62 -3.82 -4.32 -5.41
N VAL A 63 -4.87 -4.21 -6.23
CA VAL A 63 -5.91 -3.17 -6.07
C VAL A 63 -6.60 -3.28 -4.70
N VAL A 64 -6.83 -4.51 -4.21
CA VAL A 64 -7.40 -4.74 -2.88
C VAL A 64 -6.42 -5.54 -2.03
N LEU A 65 -5.80 -4.84 -1.09
CA LEU A 65 -4.90 -5.42 -0.09
C LEU A 65 -5.51 -5.22 1.30
N VAL A 66 -5.83 -6.32 1.97
CA VAL A 66 -6.43 -6.31 3.30
C VAL A 66 -5.38 -6.65 4.35
N SER A 67 -5.17 -5.75 5.30
CA SER A 67 -4.31 -5.99 6.45
C SER A 67 -5.12 -6.62 7.59
N VAL A 68 -4.67 -7.76 8.06
CA VAL A 68 -5.27 -8.51 9.17
C VAL A 68 -4.41 -8.31 10.41
N GLY A 69 -5.01 -7.80 11.48
CA GLY A 69 -4.39 -7.61 12.78
C GLY A 69 -5.10 -8.40 13.87
N THR A 70 -4.75 -8.14 15.14
CA THR A 70 -5.40 -8.74 16.30
C THR A 70 -6.17 -7.70 17.11
N GLN A 71 -7.26 -8.12 17.76
CA GLN A 71 -8.05 -7.30 18.67
C GLN A 71 -7.73 -7.60 20.16
N VAL A 72 -7.00 -8.68 20.42
CA VAL A 72 -6.57 -9.09 21.75
C VAL A 72 -5.08 -9.35 21.78
N SER A 73 -4.45 -9.11 22.92
CA SER A 73 -3.03 -9.40 23.12
C SER A 73 -2.83 -10.85 23.52
N GLY A 74 -1.75 -11.47 23.03
CA GLY A 74 -1.42 -12.84 23.39
C GLY A 74 -0.18 -13.34 22.66
N THR A 75 0.26 -14.53 22.99
CA THR A 75 1.35 -15.22 22.30
C THR A 75 0.81 -16.12 21.21
N VAL A 76 1.47 -16.14 20.05
CA VAL A 76 1.08 -17.00 18.93
C VAL A 76 1.35 -18.47 19.28
N LYS A 77 0.28 -19.26 19.32
CA LYS A 77 0.33 -20.68 19.63
C LYS A 77 0.53 -21.55 18.39
N LYS A 78 -0.20 -21.20 17.31
CA LYS A 78 -0.17 -21.92 16.03
C LYS A 78 -0.39 -20.99 14.85
N LEU A 79 0.28 -21.29 13.74
CA LEU A 79 0.07 -20.71 12.42
C LEU A 79 -0.51 -21.77 11.49
N TYR A 80 -1.51 -21.41 10.69
CA TYR A 80 -2.19 -22.27 9.72
C TYR A 80 -2.05 -21.76 8.29
N ALA A 81 -1.59 -20.53 8.10
CA ALA A 81 -1.37 -19.94 6.79
C ALA A 81 0.04 -19.36 6.72
N ASP A 82 0.69 -19.56 5.58
CA ASP A 82 2.02 -19.06 5.28
C ASP A 82 2.02 -18.21 4.00
N TYR A 83 3.19 -17.70 3.64
CA TYR A 83 3.39 -16.92 2.41
C TYR A 83 2.88 -17.66 1.19
N ASN A 84 2.20 -16.94 0.29
CA ASN A 84 1.65 -17.45 -0.96
C ASN A 84 0.52 -18.49 -0.80
N ASP A 85 0.02 -18.73 0.40
CA ASP A 85 -1.12 -19.61 0.63
C ASP A 85 -2.42 -18.96 0.15
N ARG A 86 -3.29 -19.77 -0.46
CA ARG A 86 -4.64 -19.37 -0.79
C ARG A 86 -5.57 -19.61 0.39
N VAL A 87 -6.20 -18.55 0.85
CA VAL A 87 -7.11 -18.57 1.98
C VAL A 87 -8.52 -18.19 1.56
N LYS A 88 -9.51 -18.80 2.22
CA LYS A 88 -10.93 -18.47 2.05
C LYS A 88 -11.39 -17.52 3.15
N GLN A 89 -12.42 -16.74 2.87
CA GLN A 89 -13.08 -15.94 3.91
C GLN A 89 -13.52 -16.83 5.08
N GLY A 90 -13.21 -16.41 6.32
CA GLY A 90 -13.50 -17.15 7.55
C GLY A 90 -12.48 -18.26 7.88
N GLN A 91 -11.53 -18.57 6.99
CA GLN A 91 -10.48 -19.56 7.26
C GLN A 91 -9.58 -19.07 8.40
N VAL A 92 -9.22 -19.98 9.30
CA VAL A 92 -8.29 -19.70 10.40
C VAL A 92 -6.89 -19.48 9.82
N LEU A 93 -6.28 -18.36 10.18
CA LEU A 93 -4.90 -18.02 9.81
C LEU A 93 -3.92 -18.37 10.92
N MET A 94 -4.31 -18.08 12.16
CA MET A 94 -3.49 -18.36 13.35
C MET A 94 -4.36 -18.41 14.60
N GLU A 95 -3.80 -18.99 15.65
CA GLU A 95 -4.36 -19.04 17.00
C GLU A 95 -3.38 -18.43 18.01
N LEU A 96 -3.90 -17.60 18.88
CA LEU A 96 -3.20 -17.11 20.07
C LEU A 96 -3.40 -18.09 21.22
N ASP A 97 -2.58 -17.98 22.25
CA ASP A 97 -2.80 -18.70 23.51
C ASP A 97 -4.08 -18.17 24.17
N ASP A 98 -5.05 -19.04 24.26
CA ASP A 98 -6.41 -18.79 24.74
C ASP A 98 -6.62 -19.13 26.21
N SER A 99 -5.60 -19.64 26.90
CA SER A 99 -5.69 -20.17 28.26
C SER A 99 -6.26 -19.16 29.25
N LEU A 100 -5.81 -17.91 29.18
CA LEU A 100 -6.31 -16.82 30.03
C LEU A 100 -7.78 -16.49 29.74
N PHE A 101 -8.13 -16.42 28.45
CA PHE A 101 -9.49 -16.09 28.02
C PHE A 101 -10.48 -17.20 28.37
N GLN A 102 -10.07 -18.47 28.24
CA GLN A 102 -10.86 -19.62 28.69
C GLN A 102 -11.13 -19.55 30.20
N ALA A 103 -10.10 -19.23 31.01
CA ALA A 103 -10.27 -19.08 32.44
C ALA A 103 -11.26 -17.95 32.78
N GLN A 104 -11.17 -16.81 32.05
CA GLN A 104 -12.07 -15.68 32.24
C GLN A 104 -13.53 -16.03 31.88
N VAL A 105 -13.75 -16.74 30.76
CA VAL A 105 -15.09 -17.24 30.37
C VAL A 105 -15.65 -18.15 31.46
N LYS A 106 -14.85 -19.09 31.96
CA LYS A 106 -15.26 -20.02 33.00
C LYS A 106 -15.62 -19.30 34.31
N GLN A 107 -14.88 -18.24 34.68
CA GLN A 107 -15.22 -17.37 35.81
C GLN A 107 -16.56 -16.67 35.61
N SER A 108 -16.79 -16.12 34.44
CA SER A 108 -18.04 -15.41 34.13
C SER A 108 -19.24 -16.37 34.03
N GLU A 109 -19.02 -17.60 33.55
CA GLU A 109 -20.06 -18.67 33.61
C GLU A 109 -20.46 -19.01 35.04
N ALA A 110 -19.49 -19.11 35.95
CA ALA A 110 -19.78 -19.30 37.37
C ALA A 110 -20.57 -18.13 37.99
N ASN A 111 -20.25 -16.89 37.60
CA ASN A 111 -20.99 -15.71 38.04
C ASN A 111 -22.44 -15.70 37.54
N VAL A 112 -22.69 -16.11 36.27
CA VAL A 112 -24.04 -16.28 35.72
C VAL A 112 -24.79 -17.34 36.52
N SER A 113 -24.20 -18.50 36.79
CA SER A 113 -24.84 -19.57 37.56
C SER A 113 -25.20 -19.11 38.98
N SER A 114 -24.34 -18.33 39.64
CA SER A 114 -24.64 -17.74 40.96
C SER A 114 -25.78 -16.75 40.92
N ALA A 115 -25.84 -15.88 39.89
CA ALA A 115 -26.94 -14.92 39.70
C ALA A 115 -28.26 -15.63 39.36
N GLU A 116 -28.25 -16.70 38.59
CA GLU A 116 -29.43 -17.54 38.30
C GLU A 116 -29.98 -18.19 39.59
N ALA A 117 -29.11 -18.72 40.45
CA ALA A 117 -29.52 -19.28 41.73
C ALA A 117 -30.16 -18.20 42.62
N SER A 118 -29.56 -16.99 42.65
CA SER A 118 -30.12 -15.84 43.39
C SER A 118 -31.49 -15.41 42.89
N LEU A 119 -31.68 -15.35 41.56
CA LEU A 119 -32.97 -15.05 40.96
C LEU A 119 -34.00 -16.14 41.28
N THR A 120 -33.62 -17.41 41.23
CA THR A 120 -34.51 -18.53 41.58
C THR A 120 -34.97 -18.45 43.01
N LEU A 121 -34.07 -18.10 43.93
CA LEU A 121 -34.40 -17.90 45.35
C LEU A 121 -35.35 -16.69 45.57
N ALA A 122 -35.03 -15.55 44.91
CA ALA A 122 -35.88 -14.35 44.99
C ALA A 122 -37.26 -14.62 44.43
N ALA A 123 -37.36 -15.29 43.28
CA ALA A 123 -38.65 -15.65 42.67
C ALA A 123 -39.49 -16.60 43.55
N ALA A 124 -38.84 -17.61 44.18
CA ALA A 124 -39.53 -18.53 45.11
C ALA A 124 -40.02 -17.80 46.35
N ASN A 125 -39.22 -16.83 46.87
CA ASN A 125 -39.65 -16.00 48.00
C ASN A 125 -40.82 -15.08 47.63
N ALA A 126 -40.75 -14.40 46.48
CA ALA A 126 -41.84 -13.53 46.00
C ALA A 126 -43.15 -14.31 45.77
N MET A 127 -43.04 -15.51 45.21
CA MET A 127 -44.20 -16.40 45.03
C MET A 127 -44.84 -16.76 46.36
N ARG A 128 -44.02 -17.16 47.35
CA ARG A 128 -44.49 -17.51 48.70
C ARG A 128 -45.11 -16.29 49.39
N THR A 129 -44.48 -15.12 49.31
CA THR A 129 -45.02 -13.86 49.91
C THR A 129 -46.34 -13.45 49.24
N ARG A 130 -46.49 -13.66 47.93
CA ARG A 130 -47.73 -13.40 47.21
C ARG A 130 -48.87 -14.30 47.66
N ASP A 131 -48.59 -15.60 47.94
CA ASP A 131 -49.58 -16.54 48.46
C ASP A 131 -50.00 -16.20 49.88
N LEU A 132 -49.06 -15.74 50.73
CA LEU A 132 -49.36 -15.27 52.09
C LEU A 132 -50.16 -13.93 52.08
N PHE A 133 -49.85 -13.03 51.15
CA PHE A 133 -50.61 -11.79 50.98
C PHE A 133 -52.06 -12.05 50.54
N ALA A 134 -52.28 -13.02 49.67
CA ALA A 134 -53.62 -13.43 49.28
C ALA A 134 -54.46 -13.99 50.44
N GLN A 135 -53.76 -14.48 51.48
CA GLN A 135 -54.39 -14.98 52.75
C GLN A 135 -54.38 -13.91 53.86
N GLU A 136 -54.01 -12.65 53.55
CA GLU A 136 -53.93 -11.52 54.49
C GLU A 136 -52.92 -11.70 55.66
N TYR A 137 -51.93 -12.59 55.51
CA TYR A 137 -50.91 -12.85 56.55
C TYR A 137 -49.71 -11.90 56.49
N VAL A 138 -49.51 -11.17 55.39
CA VAL A 138 -48.39 -10.22 55.22
C VAL A 138 -48.90 -8.91 54.66
N SER A 139 -48.13 -7.83 54.83
CA SER A 139 -48.46 -6.50 54.35
C SER A 139 -48.19 -6.37 52.84
N LYS A 140 -48.84 -5.38 52.21
CA LYS A 140 -48.52 -5.02 50.84
C LYS A 140 -47.08 -4.58 50.65
N GLN A 141 -46.48 -3.93 51.66
CA GLN A 141 -45.10 -3.49 51.68
C GLN A 141 -44.16 -4.70 51.56
N ASP A 142 -44.45 -5.82 52.26
CA ASP A 142 -43.64 -7.04 52.21
C ASP A 142 -43.69 -7.68 50.81
N LEU A 143 -44.89 -7.65 50.14
CA LEU A 143 -45.03 -8.13 48.77
C LEU A 143 -44.24 -7.26 47.78
N ASP A 144 -44.41 -5.93 47.87
CA ASP A 144 -43.67 -4.99 47.00
C ASP A 144 -42.14 -5.16 47.16
N GLN A 145 -41.66 -5.36 48.39
CA GLN A 145 -40.26 -5.60 48.65
C GLN A 145 -39.74 -6.95 48.05
N ALA A 146 -40.55 -8.00 48.12
CA ALA A 146 -40.22 -9.28 47.50
C ALA A 146 -40.18 -9.19 45.98
N GLU A 147 -41.13 -8.45 45.37
CA GLU A 147 -41.16 -8.21 43.92
C GLU A 147 -39.98 -7.36 43.44
N GLU A 148 -39.57 -6.34 44.20
CA GLU A 148 -38.36 -5.56 43.92
C GLU A 148 -37.10 -6.41 44.02
N ALA A 149 -37.02 -7.34 44.98
CA ALA A 149 -35.88 -8.28 45.10
C ALA A 149 -35.76 -9.16 43.86
N VAL A 150 -36.87 -9.61 43.24
CA VAL A 150 -36.86 -10.36 41.97
C VAL A 150 -36.31 -9.49 40.84
N LYS A 151 -36.80 -8.25 40.70
CA LYS A 151 -36.30 -7.32 39.66
C LYS A 151 -34.82 -7.04 39.81
N ALA A 152 -34.36 -6.83 41.06
CA ALA A 152 -32.94 -6.63 41.33
C ALA A 152 -32.09 -7.84 40.97
N ALA A 153 -32.54 -9.06 41.32
CA ALA A 153 -31.86 -10.29 40.99
C ALA A 153 -31.84 -10.54 39.47
N GLN A 154 -32.92 -10.20 38.77
CA GLN A 154 -33.01 -10.27 37.32
C GLN A 154 -32.04 -9.32 36.64
N ALA A 155 -31.96 -8.07 37.10
CA ALA A 155 -30.98 -7.10 36.59
C ALA A 155 -29.52 -7.57 36.80
N GLN A 156 -29.24 -8.18 37.95
CA GLN A 156 -27.92 -8.75 38.23
C GLN A 156 -27.58 -9.93 37.31
N LEU A 157 -28.55 -10.77 36.98
CA LEU A 157 -28.40 -11.86 36.03
C LEU A 157 -28.07 -11.33 34.63
N GLU A 158 -28.80 -10.32 34.16
CA GLU A 158 -28.57 -9.71 32.85
C GLU A 158 -27.15 -9.05 32.79
N LEU A 159 -26.72 -8.40 33.88
CA LEU A 159 -25.34 -7.86 33.97
C LEU A 159 -24.30 -8.97 33.85
N SER A 160 -24.49 -10.09 34.57
CA SER A 160 -23.57 -11.23 34.54
C SER A 160 -23.53 -11.91 33.15
N LYS A 161 -24.68 -12.02 32.48
CA LYS A 161 -24.78 -12.51 31.09
C LYS A 161 -24.06 -11.59 30.10
N ALA A 162 -24.21 -10.28 30.23
CA ALA A 162 -23.50 -9.32 29.40
C ALA A 162 -21.97 -9.41 29.56
N GLN A 163 -21.50 -9.60 30.80
CA GLN A 163 -20.06 -9.84 31.05
C GLN A 163 -19.59 -11.15 30.42
N LEU A 164 -20.33 -12.23 30.56
CA LEU A 164 -20.01 -13.53 29.93
C LEU A 164 -19.94 -13.39 28.39
N GLN A 165 -20.88 -12.67 27.80
CA GLN A 165 -20.88 -12.42 26.34
C GLN A 165 -19.64 -11.66 25.91
N LYS A 166 -19.20 -10.64 26.65
CA LYS A 166 -17.97 -9.91 26.41
C LYS A 166 -16.76 -10.83 26.45
N ASP A 167 -16.65 -11.68 27.47
CA ASP A 167 -15.50 -12.59 27.65
C ASP A 167 -15.48 -13.69 26.57
N ARG A 168 -16.62 -14.21 26.15
CA ARG A 168 -16.74 -15.10 24.99
C ARG A 168 -16.34 -14.44 23.70
N THR A 169 -16.67 -13.17 23.49
CA THR A 169 -16.24 -12.41 22.33
C THR A 169 -14.72 -12.24 22.32
N ASN A 170 -14.11 -11.89 23.45
CA ASN A 170 -12.66 -11.80 23.59
C ASN A 170 -11.97 -13.14 23.30
N LEU A 171 -12.55 -14.25 23.79
CA LEU A 171 -12.07 -15.60 23.48
C LEU A 171 -12.16 -15.88 21.98
N SER A 172 -13.22 -15.46 21.30
CA SER A 172 -13.36 -15.65 19.85
C SER A 172 -12.29 -14.90 19.05
N TYR A 173 -11.79 -13.78 19.56
CA TYR A 173 -10.72 -12.98 18.95
C TYR A 173 -9.33 -13.60 19.10
N THR A 174 -9.16 -14.65 19.91
CA THR A 174 -7.89 -15.39 19.95
C THR A 174 -7.65 -16.22 18.69
N VAL A 175 -8.72 -16.52 17.92
CA VAL A 175 -8.65 -17.23 16.65
C VAL A 175 -8.76 -16.21 15.52
N ILE A 176 -7.63 -15.86 14.93
CA ILE A 176 -7.56 -14.88 13.83
C ILE A 176 -7.96 -15.57 12.52
N ARG A 177 -8.97 -14.99 11.85
CA ARG A 177 -9.53 -15.49 10.61
C ARG A 177 -9.37 -14.49 9.48
N SER A 178 -9.32 -15.01 8.25
CA SER A 178 -9.29 -14.16 7.07
C SER A 178 -10.64 -13.47 6.85
N PRO A 179 -10.68 -12.13 6.73
CA PRO A 179 -11.91 -11.41 6.42
C PRO A 179 -12.33 -11.53 4.95
N VAL A 180 -11.40 -11.94 4.08
CA VAL A 180 -11.60 -12.05 2.62
C VAL A 180 -10.99 -13.35 2.09
N SER A 181 -11.45 -13.78 0.92
CA SER A 181 -10.76 -14.84 0.17
C SER A 181 -9.65 -14.22 -0.68
N GLY A 182 -8.48 -14.84 -0.73
CA GLY A 182 -7.34 -14.29 -1.47
C GLY A 182 -6.07 -15.10 -1.28
N VAL A 183 -4.94 -14.43 -1.50
CA VAL A 183 -3.59 -14.99 -1.33
C VAL A 183 -2.85 -14.18 -0.26
N VAL A 184 -2.18 -14.86 0.65
CA VAL A 184 -1.32 -14.22 1.67
C VAL A 184 -0.08 -13.68 0.98
N VAL A 185 0.06 -12.36 0.95
CA VAL A 185 1.21 -11.67 0.33
C VAL A 185 2.34 -11.47 1.34
N ASP A 186 1.97 -11.21 2.58
CA ASP A 186 2.94 -10.89 3.63
C ASP A 186 2.49 -11.48 4.98
N ARG A 187 3.44 -12.01 5.74
CA ARG A 187 3.26 -12.52 7.09
C ARG A 187 4.35 -11.92 7.98
N GLN A 188 3.95 -11.14 8.97
CA GLN A 188 4.86 -10.40 9.86
C GLN A 188 4.91 -10.97 11.27
N ILE A 189 4.57 -12.25 11.43
CA ILE A 189 4.45 -12.89 12.73
C ILE A 189 4.96 -14.33 12.70
N ASP A 190 5.58 -14.76 13.80
CA ASP A 190 6.08 -16.12 13.98
C ASP A 190 5.47 -16.79 15.21
N VAL A 191 5.50 -18.15 15.23
CA VAL A 191 5.05 -18.94 16.38
C VAL A 191 5.91 -18.61 17.61
N GLY A 192 5.26 -18.40 18.75
CA GLY A 192 5.91 -18.00 20.01
C GLY A 192 6.10 -16.50 20.16
N GLN A 193 5.83 -15.70 19.16
CA GLN A 193 5.89 -14.23 19.27
C GLN A 193 4.67 -13.70 20.00
N THR A 194 4.89 -12.67 20.85
CA THR A 194 3.80 -11.99 21.55
C THR A 194 3.33 -10.79 20.73
N VAL A 195 2.03 -10.69 20.53
CA VAL A 195 1.36 -9.56 19.89
C VAL A 195 0.57 -8.76 20.92
N ALA A 196 0.58 -7.45 20.78
CA ALA A 196 -0.17 -6.54 21.64
C ALA A 196 -1.24 -5.82 20.82
N ALA A 197 -2.48 -5.88 21.28
CA ALA A 197 -3.55 -5.04 20.76
C ALA A 197 -3.38 -3.64 21.36
N SER A 198 -2.90 -2.69 20.56
CA SER A 198 -2.67 -1.30 20.94
C SER A 198 -3.35 -0.36 19.94
N PHE A 199 -3.27 0.97 20.18
CA PHE A 199 -3.79 1.98 19.25
C PHE A 199 -3.25 1.84 17.80
N GLN A 200 -2.04 1.33 17.65
CA GLN A 200 -1.47 0.91 16.36
C GLN A 200 -1.42 -0.61 16.32
N THR A 201 -2.53 -1.21 15.90
CA THR A 201 -2.60 -2.68 15.73
C THR A 201 -1.54 -3.12 14.72
N PRO A 202 -0.58 -3.98 15.09
CA PRO A 202 0.39 -4.48 14.13
C PRO A 202 -0.31 -5.31 13.05
N THR A 203 0.10 -5.10 11.80
CA THR A 203 -0.34 -5.96 10.71
C THR A 203 0.33 -7.33 10.86
N LEU A 204 -0.48 -8.38 10.96
CA LEU A 204 0.01 -9.75 11.09
C LEU A 204 0.09 -10.43 9.74
N PHE A 205 -0.94 -10.25 8.91
CA PHE A 205 -1.01 -10.76 7.55
C PHE A 205 -1.47 -9.66 6.59
N LYS A 206 -0.97 -9.70 5.36
CA LYS A 206 -1.52 -8.94 4.23
C LYS A 206 -2.07 -9.93 3.22
N ILE A 207 -3.34 -9.77 2.88
CA ILE A 207 -4.06 -10.68 1.98
C ILE A 207 -4.50 -9.88 0.76
N ALA A 208 -4.03 -10.29 -0.43
CA ALA A 208 -4.49 -9.78 -1.70
C ALA A 208 -5.73 -10.56 -2.15
N GLN A 209 -6.82 -9.86 -2.40
CA GLN A 209 -8.07 -10.50 -2.79
C GLN A 209 -7.98 -11.09 -4.21
N ASP A 210 -7.41 -10.33 -5.16
CA ASP A 210 -7.21 -10.77 -6.54
C ASP A 210 -5.87 -10.24 -7.08
N LEU A 211 -4.96 -11.15 -7.41
CA LEU A 211 -3.67 -10.84 -8.02
C LEU A 211 -3.73 -10.60 -9.54
N ARG A 212 -4.89 -10.79 -10.17
CA ARG A 212 -5.08 -10.49 -11.60
C ARG A 212 -5.36 -9.01 -11.84
N HIS A 213 -5.82 -8.31 -10.82
CA HIS A 213 -6.06 -6.86 -10.86
C HIS A 213 -5.02 -6.18 -9.98
N MET A 214 -4.04 -5.57 -10.65
CA MET A 214 -2.91 -4.91 -10.01
C MET A 214 -2.93 -3.43 -10.40
N GLN A 215 -2.41 -2.59 -9.52
CA GLN A 215 -2.15 -1.17 -9.77
C GLN A 215 -0.66 -0.88 -9.62
N ILE A 216 -0.19 0.14 -10.32
CA ILE A 216 1.17 0.64 -10.19
C ILE A 216 1.10 2.01 -9.53
N ASP A 217 1.66 2.10 -8.34
CA ASP A 217 1.81 3.36 -7.62
C ASP A 217 3.17 3.95 -7.99
N SER A 218 3.17 5.03 -8.77
CA SER A 218 4.37 5.67 -9.30
C SER A 218 4.53 7.08 -8.77
N SER A 219 5.77 7.45 -8.43
CA SER A 219 6.11 8.81 -8.02
C SER A 219 6.74 9.55 -9.18
N PHE A 220 6.17 10.71 -9.53
CA PHE A 220 6.67 11.61 -10.58
C PHE A 220 7.27 12.87 -9.96
N ALA A 221 8.23 13.47 -10.67
CA ALA A 221 8.70 14.80 -10.31
C ALA A 221 7.59 15.84 -10.56
N GLU A 222 7.46 16.84 -9.69
CA GLU A 222 6.45 17.90 -9.80
C GLU A 222 6.46 18.60 -11.17
N ALA A 223 7.65 18.77 -11.75
CA ALA A 223 7.83 19.39 -13.07
C ALA A 223 7.17 18.60 -14.22
N ASP A 224 7.01 17.30 -14.07
CA ASP A 224 6.49 16.40 -15.11
C ASP A 224 4.99 16.16 -14.98
N VAL A 225 4.41 16.38 -13.80
CA VAL A 225 2.99 16.12 -13.51
C VAL A 225 2.05 16.90 -14.44
N GLY A 226 2.42 18.13 -14.81
CA GLY A 226 1.61 18.96 -15.71
C GLY A 226 1.40 18.39 -17.12
N ASN A 227 2.23 17.44 -17.53
CA ASN A 227 2.17 16.78 -18.85
C ASN A 227 1.47 15.41 -18.81
N ILE A 228 1.12 14.91 -17.63
CA ILE A 228 0.45 13.61 -17.44
C ILE A 228 -1.05 13.83 -17.51
N ARG A 229 -1.74 13.01 -18.32
CA ARG A 229 -3.19 13.04 -18.50
C ARG A 229 -3.78 11.67 -18.25
N GLU A 230 -5.03 11.64 -17.79
CA GLU A 230 -5.81 10.41 -17.68
C GLU A 230 -5.94 9.71 -19.04
N ALA A 231 -6.00 8.39 -19.01
CA ALA A 231 -6.07 7.52 -20.19
C ALA A 231 -4.85 7.58 -21.13
N GLN A 232 -3.74 8.20 -20.71
CA GLN A 232 -2.50 8.20 -21.47
C GLN A 232 -1.89 6.79 -21.50
N ALA A 233 -1.38 6.38 -22.66
CA ALA A 233 -0.71 5.09 -22.81
C ALA A 233 0.59 5.05 -22.02
N VAL A 234 0.71 4.08 -21.12
CA VAL A 234 1.89 3.84 -20.29
C VAL A 234 2.51 2.51 -20.68
N ARG A 235 3.84 2.52 -20.80
CA ARG A 235 4.64 1.30 -20.99
C ARG A 235 5.50 1.11 -19.76
N PHE A 236 5.51 -0.10 -19.21
CA PHE A 236 6.36 -0.43 -18.07
C PHE A 236 7.03 -1.79 -18.24
N THR A 237 8.12 -1.97 -17.53
CA THR A 237 8.84 -3.23 -17.40
C THR A 237 8.94 -3.58 -15.92
N VAL A 238 8.94 -4.85 -15.59
CA VAL A 238 9.15 -5.34 -14.22
C VAL A 238 10.48 -6.06 -14.14
N ASP A 239 11.19 -5.91 -13.02
CA ASP A 239 12.52 -6.49 -12.84
C ASP A 239 12.52 -8.02 -12.96
N ALA A 240 11.40 -8.66 -12.60
CA ALA A 240 11.24 -10.10 -12.77
C ALA A 240 11.18 -10.56 -14.24
N PHE A 241 10.80 -9.66 -15.17
CA PHE A 241 10.68 -9.95 -16.60
C PHE A 241 11.23 -8.81 -17.46
N PRO A 242 12.55 -8.56 -17.46
CA PRO A 242 13.16 -7.39 -18.11
C PRO A 242 12.98 -7.38 -19.64
N ALA A 243 12.77 -8.56 -20.25
CA ALA A 243 12.55 -8.69 -21.70
C ALA A 243 11.09 -8.47 -22.13
N ARG A 244 10.15 -8.26 -21.21
CA ARG A 244 8.74 -8.03 -21.52
C ARG A 244 8.33 -6.61 -21.15
N SER A 245 7.76 -5.90 -22.11
CA SER A 245 7.09 -4.63 -21.88
C SER A 245 5.58 -4.86 -21.77
N PHE A 246 4.98 -4.27 -20.76
CA PHE A 246 3.55 -4.30 -20.52
C PHE A 246 2.96 -2.93 -20.86
N HIS A 247 1.71 -2.91 -21.27
CA HIS A 247 0.98 -1.69 -21.62
C HIS A 247 -0.24 -1.55 -20.73
N LEU A 248 -0.47 -0.35 -20.22
CA LEU A 248 -1.68 0.01 -19.50
C LEU A 248 -2.05 1.47 -19.81
N CYS A 249 -3.24 1.89 -19.42
CA CYS A 249 -3.65 3.28 -19.46
C CYS A 249 -3.56 3.89 -18.06
N ALA A 250 -3.06 5.13 -17.94
CA ALA A 250 -3.06 5.86 -16.70
C ALA A 250 -4.51 6.11 -16.24
N LEU A 251 -4.84 5.75 -15.00
CA LEU A 251 -6.21 5.84 -14.51
C LEU A 251 -6.49 7.17 -13.78
N SER A 252 -5.58 7.66 -12.96
CA SER A 252 -5.71 8.97 -12.29
C SER A 252 -4.37 9.39 -11.70
N PRO A 253 -3.97 10.67 -11.77
CA PRO A 253 -2.98 11.20 -10.86
C PRO A 253 -3.65 11.34 -9.48
N GLY A 254 -3.12 10.60 -8.46
CA GLY A 254 -3.53 10.69 -7.07
C GLY A 254 -2.99 11.93 -6.39
#